data_4716683cce04af323f65ccf81cc3daab
#
_entry.id   4716683cce04af323f65ccf81cc3daab
#
_cell.length_a   1.000
_cell.length_b   1.000
_cell.length_c   1.000
_cell.angle_alpha   90.00
_cell.angle_beta   90.00
_cell.angle_gamma   90.00
#
_symmetry.space_group_name_H-M   'P 1'
#
loop_
_entity.id
_entity.type
_entity.pdbx_description
1 polymer ?
#
loop_
_entity_poly.entity_id
_entity_poly.type
_entity_poly.pdbx_seq_one_letter_code
_entity_poly.pdbx_strand_id
1 'polypeptide(L)'
;MPRAARIKNSDSIFHIMIRSISEISLYKEDEDKDKYLKLIKKYQGVFGFKVYGYCLMTNHGHLIIDVNGSDISKIMHGINQCYAQYFNKKYERCGHVFQDRFKSKVVYNNKYLITLSAYIHNNPLDIEEYKQCVENYKYSTLGLYLGIRNDN
;
A
#
# COMPACT_ATOMS: atom_id res chain seq x y z
N MET A 1 -22.58 5.31 12.62
CA MET A 1 -22.52 6.26 11.51
C MET A 1 -22.43 5.53 10.19
N PRO A 2 -23.26 5.88 9.22
CA PRO A 2 -23.12 5.30 7.90
C PRO A 2 -21.77 5.71 7.29
N ARG A 3 -21.15 4.77 6.59
CA ARG A 3 -19.90 5.06 5.89
C ARG A 3 -20.16 5.95 4.69
N ALA A 4 -19.35 6.99 4.52
CA ALA A 4 -19.42 7.82 3.33
C ALA A 4 -19.03 7.00 2.10
N ALA A 5 -19.69 7.25 0.97
CA ALA A 5 -19.31 6.65 -0.30
C ALA A 5 -17.92 7.12 -0.71
N ARG A 6 -17.12 6.22 -1.27
CA ARG A 6 -15.82 6.60 -1.82
C ARG A 6 -16.00 7.43 -3.07
N ILE A 7 -15.15 8.44 -3.20
CA ILE A 7 -15.03 9.17 -4.45
C ILE A 7 -14.35 8.24 -5.44
N LYS A 8 -15.02 7.94 -6.54
CA LYS A 8 -14.50 7.14 -7.64
C LYS A 8 -14.30 8.04 -8.85
N ASN A 9 -13.07 8.07 -9.35
CA ASN A 9 -12.76 8.79 -10.57
C ASN A 9 -11.76 7.96 -11.37
N SER A 10 -12.14 7.53 -12.56
CA SER A 10 -11.36 6.62 -13.40
C SER A 10 -10.02 7.20 -13.89
N ASP A 11 -9.83 8.52 -13.80
CA ASP A 11 -8.60 9.18 -14.24
C ASP A 11 -7.79 9.75 -13.07
N SER A 12 -8.13 9.36 -11.84
CA SER A 12 -7.51 9.96 -10.65
C SER A 12 -6.34 9.15 -10.12
N ILE A 13 -5.45 9.87 -9.46
CA ILE A 13 -4.41 9.32 -8.60
C ILE A 13 -4.97 9.30 -7.18
N PHE A 14 -4.80 8.19 -6.48
CA PHE A 14 -5.28 8.01 -5.12
C PHE A 14 -4.14 7.72 -4.16
N HIS A 15 -4.20 8.34 -2.98
CA HIS A 15 -3.45 7.88 -1.82
C HIS A 15 -4.30 6.82 -1.12
N ILE A 16 -3.75 5.62 -1.00
CA ILE A 16 -4.39 4.48 -0.37
C ILE A 16 -3.68 4.17 0.94
N MET A 17 -4.45 3.97 2.00
CA MET A 17 -3.92 3.47 3.26
C MET A 17 -4.67 2.22 3.68
N ILE A 18 -3.92 1.19 4.08
CA ILE A 18 -4.43 -0.06 4.64
C ILE A 18 -3.86 -0.26 6.03
N ARG A 19 -4.62 -0.91 6.91
CA ARG A 19 -4.19 -1.19 8.27
C ARG A 19 -4.77 -2.52 8.75
N SER A 20 -3.97 -3.27 9.51
CA SER A 20 -4.45 -4.50 10.16
C SER A 20 -5.35 -4.18 11.36
N ILE A 21 -6.13 -5.18 11.79
CA ILE A 21 -6.76 -5.11 13.11
C ILE A 21 -5.68 -5.02 14.20
N SER A 22 -6.04 -4.46 15.37
CA SER A 22 -5.06 -4.11 16.40
C SER A 22 -4.35 -5.33 17.01
N GLU A 23 -4.97 -6.51 16.94
CA GLU A 23 -4.46 -7.73 17.55
C GLU A 23 -3.36 -8.41 16.74
N ILE A 24 -3.13 -7.98 15.49
CA ILE A 24 -2.14 -8.61 14.60
C ILE A 24 -1.27 -7.59 13.89
N SER A 25 -0.08 -8.03 13.49
CA SER A 25 0.74 -7.32 12.50
C SER A 25 0.25 -7.67 11.11
N LEU A 26 0.14 -6.68 10.23
CA LEU A 26 -0.28 -6.91 8.84
C LEU A 26 0.76 -7.74 8.08
N TYR A 27 2.02 -7.45 8.32
CA TYR A 27 3.15 -8.19 7.77
C TYR A 27 4.04 -8.67 8.92
N LYS A 28 4.00 -9.96 9.22
CA LYS A 28 4.79 -10.53 10.31
C LYS A 28 6.25 -10.73 9.92
N GLU A 29 6.50 -10.94 8.63
CA GLU A 29 7.84 -11.12 8.10
C GLU A 29 7.94 -10.56 6.68
N ASP A 30 9.15 -10.47 6.18
CA ASP A 30 9.43 -9.89 4.86
C ASP A 30 8.72 -10.64 3.73
N GLU A 31 8.57 -11.96 3.87
CA GLU A 31 7.82 -12.77 2.90
C GLU A 31 6.38 -12.27 2.72
N ASP A 32 5.76 -11.79 3.80
CA ASP A 32 4.40 -11.25 3.75
C ASP A 32 4.33 -9.95 2.94
N LYS A 33 5.31 -9.08 3.13
CA LYS A 33 5.43 -7.85 2.33
C LYS A 33 5.68 -8.16 0.86
N ASP A 34 6.56 -9.13 0.59
CA ASP A 34 6.84 -9.58 -0.78
C ASP A 34 5.59 -10.13 -1.45
N LYS A 35 4.78 -10.89 -0.69
CA LYS A 35 3.50 -11.40 -1.20
C LYS A 35 2.56 -10.28 -1.57
N TYR A 36 2.46 -9.25 -0.74
CA TYR A 36 1.61 -8.10 -1.03
C TYR A 36 2.05 -7.38 -2.31
N LEU A 37 3.35 -7.17 -2.48
CA LEU A 37 3.90 -6.57 -3.69
C LEU A 37 3.65 -7.42 -4.94
N LYS A 38 3.74 -8.75 -4.82
CA LYS A 38 3.40 -9.66 -5.91
C LYS A 38 1.93 -9.57 -6.31
N LEU A 39 1.04 -9.42 -5.33
CA LEU A 39 -0.39 -9.23 -5.59
C LEU A 39 -0.64 -7.90 -6.30
N ILE A 40 0.02 -6.83 -5.90
CA ILE A 40 -0.06 -5.54 -6.60
C ILE A 40 0.33 -5.73 -8.07
N LYS A 41 1.46 -6.39 -8.32
CA LYS A 41 1.96 -6.63 -9.68
C LYS A 41 0.98 -7.48 -10.50
N LYS A 42 0.41 -8.52 -9.90
CA LYS A 42 -0.60 -9.36 -10.55
C LYS A 42 -1.81 -8.55 -11.00
N TYR A 43 -2.35 -7.71 -10.10
CA TYR A 43 -3.53 -6.93 -10.40
C TYR A 43 -3.24 -5.74 -11.32
N GLN A 44 -1.99 -5.24 -11.37
CA GLN A 44 -1.58 -4.31 -12.42
C GLN A 44 -1.77 -4.91 -13.81
N GLY A 45 -1.44 -6.19 -13.97
CA GLY A 45 -1.68 -6.90 -15.22
C GLY A 45 -3.15 -7.05 -15.58
N VAL A 46 -4.03 -7.14 -14.57
CA VAL A 46 -5.48 -7.28 -14.78
C VAL A 46 -6.15 -5.94 -15.08
N PHE A 47 -5.82 -4.90 -14.33
CA PHE A 47 -6.54 -3.62 -14.37
C PHE A 47 -5.76 -2.49 -15.07
N GLY A 48 -4.46 -2.64 -15.29
CA GLY A 48 -3.66 -1.63 -15.99
C GLY A 48 -3.35 -0.37 -15.18
N PHE A 49 -3.51 -0.40 -13.86
CA PHE A 49 -3.18 0.76 -13.02
C PHE A 49 -1.66 0.95 -12.88
N LYS A 50 -1.25 2.14 -12.44
CA LYS A 50 0.14 2.47 -12.20
C LYS A 50 0.37 2.72 -10.70
N VAL A 51 1.53 2.33 -10.21
CA VAL A 51 1.95 2.60 -8.83
C VAL A 51 3.07 3.64 -8.86
N TYR A 52 2.82 4.81 -8.27
CA TYR A 52 3.80 5.89 -8.20
C TYR A 52 4.65 5.82 -6.94
N GLY A 53 4.17 5.17 -5.91
CA GLY A 53 4.94 5.00 -4.69
C GLY A 53 4.25 4.09 -3.70
N TYR A 54 5.03 3.55 -2.78
CA TYR A 54 4.51 2.76 -1.68
C TYR A 54 5.47 2.79 -0.49
N CYS A 55 4.93 2.49 0.68
CA CYS A 55 5.71 2.15 1.88
C CYS A 55 4.91 1.15 2.70
N LEU A 56 5.46 -0.04 2.91
CA LEU A 56 4.83 -1.10 3.69
C LEU A 56 5.50 -1.20 5.06
N MET A 57 4.72 -0.91 6.11
CA MET A 57 5.15 -0.97 7.50
C MET A 57 4.56 -2.22 8.16
N THR A 58 4.93 -2.50 9.41
CA THR A 58 4.52 -3.73 10.11
C THR A 58 3.00 -3.90 10.20
N ASN A 59 2.27 -2.84 10.49
CA ASN A 59 0.82 -2.91 10.73
C ASN A 59 -0.01 -2.09 9.75
N HIS A 60 0.62 -1.42 8.80
CA HIS A 60 -0.09 -0.60 7.81
C HIS A 60 0.75 -0.44 6.54
N GLY A 61 0.11 0.07 5.49
CA GLY A 61 0.79 0.38 4.24
C GLY A 61 0.19 1.60 3.58
N HIS A 62 1.01 2.30 2.82
CA HIS A 62 0.61 3.42 1.98
C HIS A 62 0.95 3.12 0.53
N LEU A 63 0.03 3.45 -0.35
CA LEU A 63 0.21 3.31 -1.80
C LEU A 63 -0.23 4.60 -2.48
N ILE A 64 0.44 4.96 -3.56
CA ILE A 64 -0.01 6.02 -4.47
C ILE A 64 -0.29 5.34 -5.81
N ILE A 65 -1.57 5.29 -6.19
CA ILE A 65 -2.04 4.54 -7.36
C ILE A 65 -2.74 5.47 -8.33
N ASP A 66 -2.29 5.46 -9.58
CA ASP A 66 -3.02 6.03 -10.71
C ASP A 66 -3.86 4.91 -11.32
N VAL A 67 -5.18 5.02 -11.20
CA VAL A 67 -6.09 3.95 -11.62
C VAL A 67 -6.15 3.76 -13.12
N ASN A 68 -5.74 4.76 -13.91
CA ASN A 68 -5.62 4.67 -15.36
C ASN A 68 -6.88 4.07 -16.04
N GLY A 69 -8.05 4.58 -15.66
CA GLY A 69 -9.34 4.14 -16.21
C GLY A 69 -10.02 3.01 -15.44
N SER A 70 -9.38 2.45 -14.42
CA SER A 70 -9.95 1.34 -13.64
C SER A 70 -10.65 1.83 -12.37
N ASP A 71 -11.37 0.93 -11.70
CA ASP A 71 -12.06 1.20 -10.44
C ASP A 71 -11.15 0.85 -9.27
N ILE A 72 -10.80 1.86 -8.46
CA ILE A 72 -9.94 1.68 -7.29
C ILE A 72 -10.52 0.67 -6.30
N SER A 73 -11.84 0.61 -6.15
CA SER A 73 -12.48 -0.35 -5.25
C SER A 73 -12.28 -1.78 -5.70
N LYS A 74 -12.35 -2.06 -7.00
CA LYS A 74 -12.09 -3.40 -7.55
C LYS A 74 -10.63 -3.79 -7.41
N ILE A 75 -9.71 -2.85 -7.66
CA ILE A 75 -8.28 -3.07 -7.50
C ILE A 75 -7.97 -3.48 -6.06
N MET A 76 -8.37 -2.66 -5.09
CA MET A 76 -8.03 -2.89 -3.70
C MET A 76 -8.79 -4.06 -3.09
N HIS A 77 -10.03 -4.29 -3.50
CA HIS A 77 -10.78 -5.46 -3.06
C HIS A 77 -10.05 -6.76 -3.46
N GLY A 78 -9.61 -6.84 -4.72
CA GLY A 78 -8.88 -8.01 -5.20
C GLY A 78 -7.58 -8.25 -4.43
N ILE A 79 -6.75 -7.22 -4.31
CA ILE A 79 -5.46 -7.31 -3.63
C ILE A 79 -5.65 -7.71 -2.16
N ASN A 80 -6.51 -7.00 -1.44
CA ASN A 80 -6.67 -7.20 -0.01
C ASN A 80 -7.36 -8.52 0.33
N GLN A 81 -8.32 -8.95 -0.49
CA GLN A 81 -8.97 -10.24 -0.30
C GLN A 81 -7.98 -11.39 -0.48
N CYS A 82 -7.19 -11.37 -1.53
CA CYS A 82 -6.19 -12.40 -1.77
C CYS A 82 -5.12 -12.41 -0.66
N TYR A 83 -4.71 -11.23 -0.21
CA TYR A 83 -3.75 -11.13 0.89
C TYR A 83 -4.32 -11.67 2.20
N ALA A 84 -5.57 -11.34 2.52
CA ALA A 84 -6.23 -11.84 3.73
C ALA A 84 -6.34 -13.38 3.72
N GLN A 85 -6.68 -13.97 2.58
CA GLN A 85 -6.70 -15.42 2.42
C GLN A 85 -5.32 -16.04 2.63
N TYR A 86 -4.30 -15.45 2.02
CA TYR A 86 -2.91 -15.87 2.19
C TYR A 86 -2.49 -15.81 3.66
N PHE A 87 -2.76 -14.69 4.33
CA PHE A 87 -2.37 -14.46 5.72
C PHE A 87 -3.04 -15.47 6.64
N ASN A 88 -4.35 -15.65 6.51
CA ASN A 88 -5.12 -16.58 7.36
C ASN A 88 -4.70 -18.03 7.15
N LYS A 89 -4.39 -18.41 5.93
CA LYS A 89 -3.90 -19.76 5.63
C LYS A 89 -2.51 -19.98 6.22
N LYS A 90 -1.60 -19.02 6.04
CA LYS A 90 -0.22 -19.12 6.52
C LYS A 90 -0.14 -19.21 8.04
N TYR A 91 -0.94 -18.38 8.73
CA TYR A 91 -0.90 -18.26 10.19
C TYR A 91 -2.02 -19.01 10.91
N GLU A 92 -2.70 -19.89 10.19
CA GLU A 92 -3.74 -20.78 10.74
C GLU A 92 -4.80 -20.03 11.56
N ARG A 93 -5.33 -18.95 10.98
CA ARG A 93 -6.35 -18.12 11.62
C ARG A 93 -7.55 -17.91 10.73
N CYS A 94 -8.65 -17.45 11.31
CA CYS A 94 -9.85 -17.03 10.59
C CYS A 94 -10.27 -15.63 11.03
N GLY A 95 -11.17 -15.01 10.26
CA GLY A 95 -11.66 -13.67 10.57
C GLY A 95 -10.91 -12.57 9.85
N HIS A 96 -11.20 -11.33 10.23
CA HIS A 96 -10.66 -10.16 9.56
C HIS A 96 -9.16 -10.00 9.78
N VAL A 97 -8.45 -9.64 8.72
CA VAL A 97 -7.05 -9.21 8.74
C VAL A 97 -6.98 -7.69 8.77
N PHE A 98 -7.78 -7.03 7.95
CA PHE A 98 -7.81 -5.57 7.87
C PHE A 98 -8.81 -4.99 8.86
N GLN A 99 -8.43 -3.88 9.50
CA GLN A 99 -9.26 -3.17 10.48
C GLN A 99 -10.56 -2.69 9.84
N ASP A 100 -10.47 -2.20 8.60
CA ASP A 100 -11.58 -1.68 7.84
C ASP A 100 -11.25 -1.82 6.35
N ARG A 101 -12.16 -1.38 5.49
CA ARG A 101 -11.84 -1.19 4.08
C ARG A 101 -10.70 -0.19 3.97
N PHE A 102 -9.96 -0.26 2.87
CA PHE A 102 -8.90 0.70 2.61
C PHE A 102 -9.43 2.15 2.66
N LYS A 103 -8.60 3.07 3.10
CA LYS A 103 -8.88 4.50 3.03
C LYS A 103 -8.28 5.05 1.75
N SER A 104 -8.98 5.97 1.10
CA SER A 104 -8.52 6.58 -0.14
C SER A 104 -8.77 8.07 -0.14
N LYS A 105 -7.82 8.82 -0.68
CA LYS A 105 -7.93 10.26 -0.94
C LYS A 105 -7.45 10.53 -2.36
N VAL A 106 -8.19 11.38 -3.08
CA VAL A 106 -7.79 11.83 -4.41
C VAL A 106 -6.60 12.79 -4.29
N VAL A 107 -5.61 12.59 -5.13
CA VAL A 107 -4.44 13.49 -5.24
C VAL A 107 -4.73 14.49 -6.37
N TYR A 108 -4.97 15.76 -6.04
CA TYR A 108 -5.51 16.76 -6.97
C TYR A 108 -4.44 17.46 -7.81
N ASN A 109 -3.19 17.52 -7.36
CA ASN A 109 -2.14 18.28 -8.06
C ASN A 109 -0.75 17.75 -7.73
N ASN A 110 0.25 18.21 -8.50
CA ASN A 110 1.63 17.77 -8.36
C ASN A 110 2.25 18.17 -7.02
N LYS A 111 1.89 19.34 -6.49
CA LYS A 111 2.40 19.79 -5.19
C LYS A 111 1.95 18.85 -4.07
N TYR A 112 0.68 18.46 -4.09
CA TYR A 112 0.15 17.50 -3.13
C TYR A 112 0.82 16.13 -3.29
N LEU A 113 1.04 15.69 -4.53
CA LEU A 113 1.72 14.43 -4.82
C LEU A 113 3.15 14.40 -4.24
N ILE A 114 3.90 15.49 -4.43
CA ILE A 114 5.27 15.60 -3.89
C ILE A 114 5.26 15.56 -2.36
N THR A 115 4.36 16.33 -1.74
CA THR A 115 4.22 16.37 -0.28
C THR A 115 3.84 14.98 0.27
N LEU A 116 2.92 14.30 -0.40
CA LEU A 116 2.47 12.97 -0.02
C LEU A 116 3.59 11.94 -0.17
N SER A 117 4.36 12.00 -1.26
CA SER A 117 5.51 11.12 -1.47
C SER A 117 6.53 11.26 -0.34
N ALA A 118 6.84 12.49 0.06
CA ALA A 118 7.72 12.74 1.20
C ALA A 118 7.15 12.16 2.49
N TYR A 119 5.85 12.35 2.72
CA TYR A 119 5.17 11.82 3.90
C TYR A 119 5.28 10.29 3.99
N ILE A 120 4.92 9.58 2.93
CA ILE A 120 4.94 8.11 2.97
C ILE A 120 6.36 7.56 3.02
N HIS A 121 7.31 8.20 2.35
CA HIS A 121 8.71 7.75 2.34
C HIS A 121 9.42 8.00 3.68
N ASN A 122 8.90 8.88 4.51
CA ASN A 122 9.44 9.14 5.85
C ASN A 122 8.85 8.21 6.93
N ASN A 123 7.87 7.35 6.61
CA ASN A 123 7.32 6.41 7.57
C ASN A 123 8.40 5.55 8.26
N PRO A 124 9.45 5.04 7.57
CA PRO A 124 10.48 4.26 8.25
C PRO A 124 11.28 5.02 9.33
N LEU A 125 11.14 6.34 9.46
CA LEU A 125 11.74 7.10 10.56
C LEU A 125 11.25 6.61 11.93
N ASP A 126 10.05 6.02 12.01
CA ASP A 126 9.51 5.45 13.24
C ASP A 126 10.22 4.15 13.65
N ILE A 127 11.04 3.58 12.77
CA ILE A 127 11.84 2.40 13.04
C ILE A 127 13.25 2.85 13.40
N GLU A 128 13.73 2.49 14.59
CA GLU A 128 15.02 2.94 15.12
C GLU A 128 16.17 2.69 14.14
N GLU A 129 16.20 1.52 13.51
CA GLU A 129 17.22 1.11 12.55
C GLU A 129 17.31 2.04 11.33
N TYR A 130 16.21 2.70 10.95
CA TYR A 130 16.13 3.51 9.73
C TYR A 130 16.02 5.01 9.99
N LYS A 131 16.16 5.47 11.22
CA LYS A 131 16.03 6.91 11.54
C LYS A 131 16.95 7.83 10.76
N GLN A 132 18.15 7.37 10.41
CA GLN A 132 19.14 8.15 9.68
C GLN A 132 19.26 7.73 8.22
N CYS A 133 18.63 6.61 7.82
CA CYS A 133 18.79 6.00 6.50
C CYS A 133 17.44 5.46 5.99
N VAL A 134 16.40 6.30 5.93
CA VAL A 134 15.06 5.87 5.48
C VAL A 134 15.07 5.33 4.06
N GLU A 135 16.00 5.81 3.22
CA GLU A 135 16.17 5.37 1.84
C GLU A 135 16.59 3.91 1.74
N ASN A 136 17.16 3.33 2.78
CA ASN A 136 17.58 1.93 2.82
C ASN A 136 16.43 0.98 3.17
N TYR A 137 15.26 1.49 3.55
CA TYR A 137 14.11 0.64 3.84
C TYR A 137 13.62 -0.03 2.55
N LYS A 138 13.71 -1.36 2.51
CA LYS A 138 13.47 -2.16 1.29
C LYS A 138 12.03 -2.05 0.79
N TYR A 139 11.05 -1.92 1.69
CA TYR A 139 9.62 -1.94 1.36
C TYR A 139 9.04 -0.55 1.20
N SER A 140 9.85 0.37 0.73
CA SER A 140 9.49 1.72 0.31
C SER A 140 10.10 2.02 -1.05
N THR A 141 9.39 2.79 -1.86
CA THR A 141 9.88 3.22 -3.18
C THR A 141 10.93 4.33 -3.12
N LEU A 142 11.23 4.89 -1.94
CA LEU A 142 12.21 5.97 -1.83
C LEU A 142 13.57 5.57 -2.41
N GLY A 143 14.07 4.37 -2.07
CA GLY A 143 15.33 3.88 -2.59
C GLY A 143 15.34 3.75 -4.12
N LEU A 144 14.20 3.39 -4.72
CA LEU A 144 14.05 3.34 -6.18
C LEU A 144 14.16 4.73 -6.80
N TYR A 145 13.47 5.72 -6.21
CA TYR A 145 13.49 7.11 -6.71
C TYR A 145 14.88 7.74 -6.60
N LEU A 146 15.66 7.37 -5.59
CA LEU A 146 17.01 7.87 -5.38
C LEU A 146 18.06 7.07 -6.17
N GLY A 147 17.66 6.01 -6.88
CA GLY A 147 18.58 5.18 -7.66
C GLY A 147 19.49 4.28 -6.85
N ILE A 148 19.18 4.06 -5.55
CA ILE A 148 19.99 3.22 -4.65
C ILE A 148 19.78 1.73 -4.96
N ARG A 149 18.60 1.36 -5.47
CA ARG A 149 18.28 -0.01 -5.86
C ARG A 149 17.39 -0.02 -7.10
N ASN A 150 17.36 -1.18 -7.78
CA ASN A 150 16.48 -1.42 -8.92
C ASN A 150 15.55 -2.58 -8.58
N ASP A 151 14.25 -2.40 -8.82
CA ASP A 151 13.26 -3.49 -8.80
C ASP A 151 12.83 -3.77 -10.25
N ASN A 152 12.89 -5.02 -10.62
CA ASN A 152 12.38 -5.48 -11.91
C ASN A 152 10.92 -5.92 -11.80
#